data_8e3f3d8764e0083719c03761525f1e45
#
_entry.id   8e3f3d8764e0083719c03761525f1e45
#
_cell.length_a   1.000
_cell.length_b   1.000
_cell.length_c   1.000
_cell.angle_alpha   90.00
_cell.angle_beta   90.00
_cell.angle_gamma   90.00
#
_symmetry.space_group_name_H-M   'P 1'
#
loop_
_entity.id
_entity.type
_entity.pdbx_description
1 polymer ?
#
loop_
_entity_poly.entity_id
_entity_poly.type
_entity_poly.pdbx_seq_one_letter_code
_entity_poly.pdbx_strand_id
1 'polypeptide(L)'
;MAHITAMLHTLNDALRLGRCLETLYACDEVVIVDHGSRDQTLRIAREYAAKVVSAQRAAHPNASPAEHIASSAADWIFCLDPRESLTEALAASLFEWKSDSLAPPPAAISFFLREETTAGWIAHPTPQTRLVPAAWSRWNGSLPASDSTAPTLQGEILRFTLP
;
A
#
# COMPACT_ATOMS: atom_id res chain seq x y z
N MET A 1 -2.46 8.90 -17.71
CA MET A 1 -2.72 8.77 -16.26
C MET A 1 -2.25 7.40 -15.80
N ALA A 2 -1.44 7.36 -14.75
CA ALA A 2 -0.95 6.10 -14.20
C ALA A 2 -2.07 5.34 -13.48
N HIS A 3 -2.12 4.02 -13.64
CA HIS A 3 -3.05 3.16 -12.92
C HIS A 3 -2.36 2.60 -11.68
N ILE A 4 -2.90 2.90 -10.49
CA ILE A 4 -2.34 2.50 -9.20
C ILE A 4 -3.21 1.43 -8.56
N THR A 5 -2.61 0.28 -8.25
CA THR A 5 -3.22 -0.75 -7.42
C THR A 5 -2.61 -0.71 -6.02
N ALA A 6 -3.43 -0.47 -5.01
CA ALA A 6 -3.01 -0.63 -3.62
C ALA A 6 -2.99 -2.11 -3.24
N MET A 7 -1.93 -2.56 -2.59
CA MET A 7 -1.79 -3.95 -2.13
C MET A 7 -1.60 -3.97 -0.61
N LEU A 8 -2.44 -4.75 0.06
CA LEU A 8 -2.39 -4.95 1.50
C LEU A 8 -2.37 -6.44 1.83
N HIS A 9 -1.56 -6.83 2.80
CA HIS A 9 -1.57 -8.17 3.39
C HIS A 9 -2.37 -8.12 4.69
N THR A 10 -3.34 -9.02 4.85
CA THR A 10 -4.23 -9.03 6.01
C THR A 10 -4.21 -10.38 6.75
N LEU A 11 -4.34 -10.30 8.06
CA LEU A 11 -4.63 -11.43 8.93
C LEU A 11 -5.35 -10.92 10.18
N ASN A 12 -6.68 -11.11 10.23
CA ASN A 12 -7.52 -10.67 11.35
C ASN A 12 -7.39 -9.16 11.64
N ASP A 13 -7.57 -8.35 10.60
CA ASP A 13 -7.40 -6.89 10.67
C ASP A 13 -8.74 -6.13 10.63
N ALA A 14 -9.85 -6.76 11.05
CA ALA A 14 -11.18 -6.17 10.96
C ALA A 14 -11.30 -4.79 11.63
N LEU A 15 -10.62 -4.57 12.74
CA LEU A 15 -10.69 -3.30 13.47
C LEU A 15 -9.94 -2.15 12.79
N ARG A 16 -9.06 -2.45 11.84
CA ARG A 16 -8.14 -1.48 11.23
C ARG A 16 -8.36 -1.26 9.75
N LEU A 17 -8.81 -2.30 9.07
CA LEU A 17 -8.87 -2.32 7.61
C LEU A 17 -9.77 -1.22 7.03
N GLY A 18 -10.95 -1.00 7.60
CA GLY A 18 -11.88 0.02 7.10
C GLY A 18 -11.27 1.42 7.07
N ARG A 19 -10.59 1.81 8.15
CA ARG A 19 -9.90 3.11 8.23
C ARG A 19 -8.83 3.26 7.15
N CYS A 20 -8.06 2.20 6.90
CA CYS A 20 -7.07 2.20 5.83
C CYS A 20 -7.74 2.39 4.46
N LEU A 21 -8.74 1.57 4.16
CA LEU A 21 -9.40 1.55 2.85
C LEU A 21 -10.10 2.87 2.52
N GLU A 22 -10.66 3.56 3.51
CA GLU A 22 -11.31 4.87 3.31
C GLU A 22 -10.36 5.92 2.74
N THR A 23 -9.07 5.81 2.99
CA THR A 23 -8.09 6.80 2.55
C THR A 23 -7.47 6.49 1.18
N LEU A 24 -7.81 5.36 0.56
CA LEU A 24 -7.19 4.89 -0.69
C LEU A 24 -7.93 5.32 -1.96
N TYR A 25 -8.76 6.36 -1.89
CA TYR A 25 -9.58 6.81 -3.03
C TYR A 25 -8.76 7.31 -4.24
N ALA A 26 -7.49 7.63 -4.06
CA ALA A 26 -6.60 7.99 -5.17
C ALA A 26 -6.11 6.74 -5.95
N CYS A 27 -6.25 5.54 -5.38
CA CYS A 27 -5.91 4.29 -6.05
C CYS A 27 -7.07 3.82 -6.93
N ASP A 28 -6.76 3.22 -8.05
CA ASP A 28 -7.76 2.74 -9.01
C ASP A 28 -8.32 1.38 -8.62
N GLU A 29 -7.51 0.58 -7.93
CA GLU A 29 -7.88 -0.76 -7.48
C GLU A 29 -7.23 -1.04 -6.12
N VAL A 30 -7.88 -1.86 -5.31
CA VAL A 30 -7.32 -2.37 -4.06
C VAL A 30 -7.32 -3.90 -4.11
N VAL A 31 -6.16 -4.50 -3.86
CA VAL A 31 -5.99 -5.94 -3.74
C VAL A 31 -5.61 -6.29 -2.30
N ILE A 32 -6.41 -7.15 -1.69
CA ILE A 32 -6.18 -7.70 -0.36
C ILE A 32 -5.61 -9.11 -0.52
N VAL A 33 -4.39 -9.32 -0.04
CA VAL A 33 -3.78 -10.64 0.05
C VAL A 33 -4.03 -11.17 1.46
N ASP A 34 -5.01 -12.06 1.61
CA ASP A 34 -5.44 -12.54 2.93
C ASP A 34 -4.72 -13.82 3.33
N HIS A 35 -4.22 -13.84 4.55
CA HIS A 35 -3.45 -14.94 5.13
C HIS A 35 -4.28 -15.86 6.02
N GLY A 36 -5.57 -15.99 5.75
CA GLY A 36 -6.45 -16.90 6.47
C GLY A 36 -7.24 -16.25 7.61
N SER A 37 -7.72 -15.01 7.41
CA SER A 37 -8.54 -14.30 8.40
C SER A 37 -9.82 -15.07 8.75
N ARG A 38 -10.17 -15.06 10.03
CA ARG A 38 -11.37 -15.69 10.59
C ARG A 38 -12.36 -14.71 11.19
N ASP A 39 -12.00 -13.42 11.23
CA ASP A 39 -12.87 -12.35 11.68
C ASP A 39 -13.61 -11.70 10.50
N GLN A 40 -14.09 -10.47 10.67
CA GLN A 40 -14.83 -9.73 9.64
C GLN A 40 -13.95 -9.08 8.56
N THR A 41 -12.63 -9.37 8.54
CA THR A 41 -11.68 -8.75 7.58
C THR A 41 -12.17 -8.86 6.13
N LEU A 42 -12.54 -10.06 5.68
CA LEU A 42 -12.95 -10.29 4.29
C LEU A 42 -14.28 -9.61 3.95
N ARG A 43 -15.19 -9.54 4.92
CA ARG A 43 -16.45 -8.82 4.76
C ARG A 43 -16.20 -7.34 4.53
N ILE A 44 -15.35 -6.73 5.37
CA ILE A 44 -14.99 -5.31 5.25
C ILE A 44 -14.31 -5.04 3.90
N ALA A 45 -13.38 -5.90 3.50
CA ALA A 45 -12.72 -5.78 2.19
C ALA A 45 -13.72 -5.72 1.05
N ARG A 46 -14.74 -6.59 1.06
CA ARG A 46 -15.79 -6.62 0.04
C ARG A 46 -16.71 -5.40 0.07
N GLU A 47 -16.99 -4.86 1.25
CA GLU A 47 -17.79 -3.63 1.40
C GLU A 47 -17.11 -2.44 0.74
N TYR A 48 -15.78 -2.42 0.67
CA TYR A 48 -14.99 -1.40 -0.03
C TYR A 48 -14.64 -1.79 -1.47
N ALA A 49 -15.28 -2.82 -2.00
CA ALA A 49 -15.04 -3.30 -3.37
C ALA A 49 -13.59 -3.73 -3.64
N ALA A 50 -12.85 -4.14 -2.60
CA ALA A 50 -11.50 -4.65 -2.77
C ALA A 50 -11.53 -6.07 -3.37
N LYS A 51 -10.55 -6.35 -4.22
CA LYS A 51 -10.32 -7.70 -4.73
C LYS A 51 -9.56 -8.50 -3.67
N VAL A 52 -10.10 -9.64 -3.28
CA VAL A 52 -9.49 -10.51 -2.27
C VAL A 52 -8.86 -11.71 -2.95
N VAL A 53 -7.58 -11.96 -2.63
CA VAL A 53 -6.85 -13.17 -3.03
C VAL A 53 -6.30 -13.87 -1.80
N SER A 54 -6.25 -15.20 -1.84
CA SER A 54 -5.69 -15.98 -0.74
C SER A 54 -4.17 -16.10 -0.92
N ALA A 55 -3.41 -15.81 0.12
CA ALA A 55 -1.95 -15.98 0.12
C ALA A 55 -1.54 -17.43 -0.10
N GLN A 56 -2.37 -18.40 0.29
CA GLN A 56 -2.11 -19.83 0.14
C GLN A 56 -2.17 -20.31 -1.32
N ARG A 57 -2.71 -19.50 -2.22
CA ARG A 57 -2.76 -19.80 -3.66
C ARG A 57 -1.55 -19.28 -4.43
N ALA A 58 -0.56 -18.72 -3.75
CA ALA A 58 0.72 -18.37 -4.37
C ALA A 58 1.35 -19.63 -4.97
N ALA A 59 1.73 -19.56 -6.25
CA ALA A 59 2.13 -20.74 -7.03
C ALA A 59 3.43 -21.41 -6.51
N HIS A 60 4.24 -20.71 -5.74
CA HIS A 60 5.48 -21.24 -5.15
C HIS A 60 6.01 -20.35 -4.00
N PRO A 61 6.89 -20.92 -3.12
CA PRO A 61 7.40 -20.22 -1.93
C PRO A 61 8.18 -18.93 -2.21
N ASN A 62 8.71 -18.79 -3.42
CA ASN A 62 9.51 -17.63 -3.83
C ASN A 62 8.72 -16.63 -4.69
N ALA A 63 7.39 -16.74 -4.67
CA ALA A 63 6.53 -15.81 -5.40
C ALA A 63 6.78 -14.36 -4.97
N SER A 64 6.98 -13.47 -5.93
CA SER A 64 7.04 -12.04 -5.69
C SER A 64 5.69 -11.53 -5.18
N PRO A 65 5.63 -10.56 -4.26
CA PRO A 65 4.38 -9.91 -3.90
C PRO A 65 3.56 -9.41 -5.10
N ALA A 66 4.24 -9.01 -6.18
CA ALA A 66 3.61 -8.57 -7.42
C ALA A 66 2.83 -9.68 -8.15
N GLU A 67 3.11 -10.96 -7.91
CA GLU A 67 2.39 -12.06 -8.56
C GLU A 67 0.90 -12.07 -8.24
N HIS A 68 0.52 -11.60 -7.05
CA HIS A 68 -0.89 -11.46 -6.66
C HIS A 68 -1.62 -10.41 -7.49
N ILE A 69 -0.89 -9.56 -8.19
CA ILE A 69 -1.44 -8.46 -9.00
C ILE A 69 -1.22 -8.69 -10.50
N ALA A 70 -0.55 -9.77 -10.89
CA ALA A 70 -0.15 -10.04 -12.27
C ALA A 70 -1.31 -10.05 -13.28
N SER A 71 -2.55 -10.24 -12.81
CA SER A 71 -3.75 -10.19 -13.65
C SER A 71 -4.41 -8.82 -13.70
N SER A 72 -3.89 -7.84 -12.95
CA SER A 72 -4.46 -6.48 -12.91
C SER A 72 -3.84 -5.61 -14.03
N ALA A 73 -4.55 -4.53 -14.37
CA ALA A 73 -4.05 -3.53 -15.31
C ALA A 73 -3.12 -2.50 -14.64
N ALA A 74 -2.53 -2.83 -13.50
CA ALA A 74 -1.73 -1.90 -12.72
C ALA A 74 -0.43 -1.52 -13.44
N ASP A 75 -0.17 -0.23 -13.53
CA ASP A 75 1.15 0.29 -13.90
C ASP A 75 2.05 0.38 -12.66
N TRP A 76 1.44 0.70 -11.51
CA TRP A 76 2.11 0.93 -10.25
C TRP A 76 1.43 0.18 -9.12
N ILE A 77 2.23 -0.27 -8.15
CA ILE A 77 1.77 -0.95 -6.94
C ILE A 77 2.09 -0.07 -5.74
N PHE A 78 1.06 0.25 -4.95
CA PHE A 78 1.19 0.99 -3.70
C PHE A 78 1.04 0.03 -2.52
N CYS A 79 2.13 -0.21 -1.79
CA CYS A 79 2.18 -1.20 -0.72
C CYS A 79 1.91 -0.57 0.64
N LEU A 80 0.89 -1.07 1.34
CA LEU A 80 0.47 -0.58 2.65
C LEU A 80 0.20 -1.72 3.62
N ASP A 81 0.27 -1.39 4.90
CA ASP A 81 -0.18 -2.25 6.01
C ASP A 81 -1.60 -1.84 6.41
N PRO A 82 -2.49 -2.77 6.83
CA PRO A 82 -3.85 -2.43 7.26
C PRO A 82 -3.91 -1.43 8.42
N ARG A 83 -2.85 -1.28 9.22
CA ARG A 83 -2.75 -0.29 10.29
C ARG A 83 -2.47 1.12 9.78
N GLU A 84 -2.20 1.28 8.50
CA GLU A 84 -1.78 2.54 7.90
C GLU A 84 -2.93 3.24 7.21
N SER A 85 -2.89 4.57 7.22
CA SER A 85 -3.85 5.43 6.52
C SER A 85 -3.11 6.59 5.89
N LEU A 86 -3.65 7.14 4.81
CA LEU A 86 -3.08 8.33 4.18
C LEU A 86 -3.69 9.58 4.82
N THR A 87 -2.86 10.61 5.04
CA THR A 87 -3.40 11.95 5.30
C THR A 87 -4.07 12.49 4.03
N GLU A 88 -4.97 13.45 4.18
CA GLU A 88 -5.59 14.13 3.03
C GLU A 88 -4.54 14.76 2.11
N ALA A 89 -3.51 15.38 2.70
CA ALA A 89 -2.41 15.97 1.94
C ALA A 89 -1.70 14.90 1.08
N LEU A 90 -1.47 13.71 1.63
CA LEU A 90 -0.84 12.63 0.87
C LEU A 90 -1.76 12.08 -0.22
N ALA A 91 -3.03 11.88 0.09
CA ALA A 91 -4.00 11.42 -0.91
C ALA A 91 -4.11 12.40 -2.09
N ALA A 92 -4.12 13.71 -1.82
CA ALA A 92 -4.11 14.75 -2.85
C ALA A 92 -2.82 14.71 -3.68
N SER A 93 -1.66 14.61 -3.03
CA SER A 93 -0.36 14.50 -3.72
C SER A 93 -0.29 13.28 -4.62
N LEU A 94 -0.82 12.15 -4.17
CA LEU A 94 -0.86 10.91 -4.94
C LEU A 94 -1.76 11.04 -6.16
N PHE A 95 -2.90 11.71 -6.00
CA PHE A 95 -3.84 11.97 -7.08
C PHE A 95 -3.22 12.89 -8.14
N GLU A 96 -2.55 13.95 -7.73
CA GLU A 96 -1.81 14.85 -8.62
C GLU A 96 -0.71 14.10 -9.36
N TRP A 97 0.09 13.32 -8.62
CA TRP A 97 1.19 12.56 -9.20
C TRP A 97 0.72 11.59 -10.28
N LYS A 98 -0.35 10.85 -10.05
CA LYS A 98 -0.84 9.88 -11.04
C LYS A 98 -1.42 10.55 -12.29
N SER A 99 -1.87 11.79 -12.16
CA SER A 99 -2.43 12.57 -13.26
C SER A 99 -1.36 13.27 -14.09
N ASP A 100 -0.16 13.38 -13.55
CA ASP A 100 0.96 14.06 -14.19
C ASP A 100 1.73 13.08 -15.11
N SER A 101 2.02 13.54 -16.33
CA SER A 101 2.75 12.73 -17.32
C SER A 101 4.25 13.03 -17.21
N LEU A 102 4.89 12.51 -16.16
CA LEU A 102 6.33 12.64 -16.00
C LEU A 102 7.09 11.76 -17.01
N ALA A 103 8.02 12.36 -17.71
CA ALA A 103 8.90 11.64 -18.63
C ALA A 103 10.35 12.10 -18.41
N PRO A 104 11.29 11.22 -18.00
CA PRO A 104 11.06 9.82 -17.63
C PRO A 104 10.40 9.69 -16.24
N PRO A 105 9.60 8.63 -16.00
CA PRO A 105 9.05 8.40 -14.68
C PRO A 105 10.16 8.03 -13.68
N PRO A 106 10.02 8.35 -12.38
CA PRO A 106 10.97 7.90 -11.37
C PRO A 106 10.93 6.37 -11.23
N ALA A 107 12.02 5.79 -10.70
CA ALA A 107 12.10 4.35 -10.49
C ALA A 107 11.14 3.87 -9.39
N ALA A 108 10.90 4.69 -8.37
CA ALA A 108 10.01 4.43 -7.25
C ALA A 108 9.64 5.73 -6.56
N ILE A 109 8.66 5.71 -5.68
CA ILE A 109 8.23 6.86 -4.86
C ILE A 109 8.28 6.46 -3.38
N SER A 110 8.81 7.36 -2.56
CA SER A 110 8.87 7.22 -1.11
C SER A 110 7.89 8.14 -0.40
N PHE A 111 7.60 7.83 0.86
CA PHE A 111 6.59 8.50 1.66
C PHE A 111 7.10 8.72 3.07
N PHE A 112 6.77 9.87 3.64
CA PHE A 112 6.97 10.09 5.07
C PHE A 112 6.01 9.21 5.86
N LEU A 113 6.50 8.64 6.95
CA LEU A 113 5.75 7.78 7.85
C LEU A 113 5.79 8.35 9.26
N ARG A 114 4.63 8.44 9.87
CA ARG A 114 4.46 8.80 11.28
C ARG A 114 3.76 7.66 12.00
N GLU A 115 4.27 7.27 13.14
CA GLU A 115 3.77 6.11 13.88
C GLU A 115 3.22 6.53 15.24
N GLU A 116 2.07 6.00 15.59
CA GLU A 116 1.46 6.19 16.91
C GLU A 116 2.20 5.37 17.96
N THR A 117 2.55 5.99 19.08
CA THR A 117 3.16 5.34 20.23
C THR A 117 2.44 5.76 21.52
N THR A 118 2.70 5.08 22.63
CA THR A 118 2.16 5.45 23.94
C THR A 118 2.60 6.85 24.38
N ALA A 119 3.72 7.36 23.84
CA ALA A 119 4.23 8.70 24.11
C ALA A 119 3.77 9.75 23.10
N GLY A 120 2.93 9.38 22.12
CA GLY A 120 2.44 10.23 21.05
C GLY A 120 2.93 9.78 19.67
N TRP A 121 2.79 10.65 18.69
CA TRP A 121 3.19 10.39 17.31
C TRP A 121 4.68 10.63 17.09
N ILE A 122 5.35 9.70 16.44
CA ILE A 122 6.78 9.78 16.12
C ILE A 122 6.96 9.70 14.60
N ALA A 123 7.64 10.69 14.03
CA ALA A 123 8.02 10.66 12.61
C ALA A 123 9.24 9.75 12.42
N HIS A 124 9.17 8.88 11.42
CA HIS A 124 10.33 8.09 11.00
C HIS A 124 11.39 9.02 10.37
N PRO A 125 12.68 8.80 10.65
CA PRO A 125 13.74 9.71 10.18
C PRO A 125 13.98 9.62 8.68
N THR A 126 13.63 8.49 8.05
CA THR A 126 13.82 8.27 6.61
C THR A 126 12.49 7.94 5.93
N PRO A 127 12.24 8.49 4.73
CA PRO A 127 11.08 8.12 3.94
C PRO A 127 11.07 6.63 3.61
N GLN A 128 9.87 6.07 3.46
CA GLN A 128 9.63 4.67 3.13
C GLN A 128 9.26 4.53 1.67
N THR A 129 9.98 3.69 0.92
CA THR A 129 9.62 3.37 -0.47
C THR A 129 8.39 2.48 -0.47
N ARG A 130 7.29 2.92 -1.09
CA ARG A 130 6.01 2.21 -1.05
C ARG A 130 5.30 2.12 -2.38
N LEU A 131 5.59 3.01 -3.33
CA LEU A 131 4.98 3.01 -4.65
C LEU A 131 6.04 2.65 -5.67
N VAL A 132 5.82 1.53 -6.36
CA VAL A 132 6.80 0.94 -7.28
C VAL A 132 6.10 0.48 -8.56
N PRO A 133 6.83 0.41 -9.71
CA PRO A 133 6.27 -0.17 -10.93
C PRO A 133 5.85 -1.63 -10.73
N ALA A 134 4.88 -2.09 -11.50
CA ALA A 134 4.42 -3.48 -11.44
C ALA A 134 5.54 -4.49 -11.69
N ALA A 135 6.58 -4.11 -12.47
CA ALA A 135 7.75 -4.95 -12.75
C ALA A 135 8.85 -4.87 -11.68
N TRP A 136 8.59 -4.22 -10.54
CA TRP A 136 9.56 -4.08 -9.47
C TRP A 136 10.08 -5.43 -8.98
N SER A 137 11.39 -5.57 -8.81
CA SER A 137 12.03 -6.83 -8.42
C SER A 137 12.72 -6.79 -7.05
N ARG A 138 12.90 -5.59 -6.48
CA ARG A 138 13.63 -5.41 -5.21
C ARG A 138 12.69 -5.38 -4.02
N TRP A 139 12.32 -6.54 -3.53
CA TRP A 139 11.38 -6.72 -2.41
C TRP A 139 12.11 -7.07 -1.11
N ASN A 140 11.60 -6.54 0.01
CA ASN A 140 11.95 -6.91 1.36
C ASN A 140 10.67 -7.41 2.06
N GLY A 141 10.43 -8.72 2.00
CA GLY A 141 9.16 -9.29 2.43
C GLY A 141 8.00 -8.80 1.55
N SER A 142 6.95 -8.28 2.15
CA SER A 142 5.76 -7.76 1.46
C SER A 142 5.88 -6.28 1.06
N LEU A 143 6.98 -5.62 1.42
CA LEU A 143 7.24 -4.22 1.11
C LEU A 143 8.40 -4.08 0.13
N PRO A 144 8.42 -3.00 -0.67
CA PRO A 144 9.58 -2.71 -1.49
C PRO A 144 10.83 -2.47 -0.65
N ALA A 145 11.98 -2.92 -1.14
CA ALA A 145 13.25 -2.52 -0.58
C ALA A 145 13.44 -1.00 -0.73
N SER A 146 14.10 -0.38 0.24
CA SER A 146 14.32 1.07 0.25
C SER A 146 15.13 1.52 -0.97
N ASP A 147 14.68 2.58 -1.62
CA ASP A 147 15.38 3.25 -2.71
C ASP A 147 15.69 4.69 -2.28
N SER A 148 16.96 4.96 -1.96
CA SER A 148 17.41 6.28 -1.50
C SER A 148 17.33 7.36 -2.57
N THR A 149 17.16 7.00 -3.84
CA THR A 149 17.04 7.93 -4.96
C THR A 149 15.58 8.28 -5.27
N ALA A 150 14.62 7.58 -4.66
CA ALA A 150 13.21 7.82 -4.90
C ALA A 150 12.78 9.20 -4.38
N PRO A 151 12.05 9.99 -5.18
CA PRO A 151 11.45 11.23 -4.68
C PRO A 151 10.38 10.93 -3.64
N THR A 152 10.11 11.91 -2.77
CA THR A 152 9.13 11.79 -1.69
C THR A 152 7.95 12.72 -1.97
N LEU A 153 6.72 12.20 -1.88
CA LEU A 153 5.51 13.01 -1.99
C LEU A 153 5.22 13.75 -0.69
N GLN A 154 4.52 14.86 -0.80
CA GLN A 154 4.04 15.62 0.36
C GLN A 154 2.91 14.88 1.06
N GLY A 155 2.84 15.06 2.38
CA GLY A 155 1.88 14.35 3.23
C GLY A 155 2.55 13.16 3.92
N GLU A 156 1.76 12.41 4.64
CA GLU A 156 2.27 11.33 5.50
C GLU A 156 1.41 10.08 5.43
N ILE A 157 2.05 8.93 5.59
CA ILE A 157 1.39 7.70 5.99
C ILE A 157 1.33 7.71 7.52
N LEU A 158 0.15 7.49 8.07
CA LEU A 158 -0.05 7.37 9.51
C LEU A 158 -0.20 5.89 9.88
N ARG A 159 0.66 5.39 10.75
CA ARG A 159 0.56 4.01 11.27
C ARG A 159 -0.04 4.02 12.68
N PHE A 160 -1.21 3.43 12.81
CA PHE A 160 -1.92 3.31 14.08
C PHE A 160 -1.55 1.98 14.74
N THR A 161 -0.85 2.04 15.85
CA THR A 161 -0.38 0.85 16.58
C THR A 161 -1.18 0.55 17.83
N LEU A 162 -1.87 1.55 18.40
CA LEU A 162 -2.71 1.38 19.58
C LEU A 162 -4.07 0.79 19.18
N PRO A 163 -4.67 -0.03 20.04
CA PRO A 163 -5.99 -0.62 19.78
C PRO A 163 -7.13 0.41 19.72
#